data_8127f883e551ee4767f2953439998334
#
_entry.id   8127f883e551ee4767f2953439998334
#
_cell.length_a   1.000
_cell.length_b   1.000
_cell.length_c   1.000
_cell.angle_alpha   90.00
_cell.angle_beta   90.00
_cell.angle_gamma   90.00
#
_symmetry.space_group_name_H-M   'P 1'
#
loop_
_entity.id
_entity.type
_entity.pdbx_description
1 polymer ?
#
loop_
_entity_poly.entity_id
_entity_poly.type
_entity_poly.pdbx_seq_one_letter_code
_entity_poly.pdbx_strand_id
1 'polypeptide(L)'
;MLLPIGDDNQSRLTKPIVVYIIIAINVVVFLLFQQAVMTPEGEYFTYGYSVVPYEITKGTDLTEPVVVRGEASDLGARVGQRPVGIPETPGPYPIYLTLLTAMFMHGGWMHIIGNMLYLWVFGDNIEDNFGHGKFLIFYLLCGLAASFSHILVDPLSPIPSLGASGAIAGVLGSYLILFPRNRIRTLLPLGFLWTTIELPAIVVLGFWIVIQIFSQYTATFNKAGGGGVAYMAHIGGFAAGLVLCFLFRRKLRSAY
;
A
#
# COMPACT_ATOMS: atom_id res chain seq x y z
N MET A 1 17.23 0.55 -5.83
CA MET A 1 15.80 0.91 -5.92
C MET A 1 15.72 2.40 -6.24
N LEU A 2 14.89 2.81 -7.18
CA LEU A 2 14.64 4.23 -7.46
C LEU A 2 13.74 4.77 -6.35
N LEU A 3 14.20 5.78 -5.59
CA LEU A 3 13.43 6.37 -4.50
C LEU A 3 12.92 7.77 -4.91
N PRO A 4 11.62 7.94 -5.19
CA PRO A 4 11.05 9.25 -5.51
C PRO A 4 11.05 10.12 -4.26
N ILE A 5 11.58 11.34 -4.38
CA ILE A 5 11.68 12.32 -3.27
C ILE A 5 10.99 13.64 -3.58
N GLY A 6 10.38 13.77 -4.74
CA GLY A 6 9.61 14.93 -5.17
C GLY A 6 9.22 14.83 -6.63
N ASP A 7 8.32 15.70 -7.04
CA ASP A 7 7.86 15.79 -8.42
C ASP A 7 7.63 17.26 -8.84
N ASP A 8 7.13 17.47 -10.06
CA ASP A 8 6.80 18.80 -10.58
C ASP A 8 5.39 19.21 -10.09
N ASN A 9 5.35 20.23 -9.25
CA ASN A 9 4.16 20.81 -8.64
C ASN A 9 3.79 22.21 -9.16
N GLN A 10 4.41 22.67 -10.26
CA GLN A 10 4.21 24.05 -10.76
C GLN A 10 2.77 24.31 -11.25
N SER A 11 2.08 23.27 -11.71
CA SER A 11 0.70 23.38 -12.19
C SER A 11 -0.36 23.20 -11.11
N ARG A 12 0.02 22.88 -9.86
CA ARG A 12 -0.90 22.64 -8.76
C ARG A 12 -1.58 23.94 -8.29
N LEU A 13 -2.89 23.90 -8.15
CA LEU A 13 -3.73 25.04 -7.78
C LEU A 13 -4.17 25.03 -6.31
N THR A 14 -4.28 23.86 -5.69
CA THR A 14 -4.82 23.71 -4.34
C THR A 14 -3.81 23.03 -3.40
N LYS A 15 -3.98 23.25 -2.07
CA LYS A 15 -3.20 22.54 -1.06
C LYS A 15 -3.73 21.10 -0.90
N PRO A 16 -2.89 20.08 -0.76
CA PRO A 16 -3.31 18.68 -0.62
C PRO A 16 -3.74 18.35 0.82
N ILE A 17 -4.89 18.86 1.22
CA ILE A 17 -5.40 18.77 2.60
C ILE A 17 -5.68 17.32 2.99
N VAL A 18 -6.31 16.55 2.09
CA VAL A 18 -6.67 15.15 2.37
C VAL A 18 -5.43 14.26 2.43
N VAL A 19 -4.45 14.50 1.57
CA VAL A 19 -3.13 13.81 1.65
C VAL A 19 -2.52 14.03 3.04
N TYR A 20 -2.50 15.28 3.52
CA TYR A 20 -1.94 15.58 4.85
C TYR A 20 -2.74 14.92 5.98
N ILE A 21 -4.07 14.91 5.88
CA ILE A 21 -4.94 14.25 6.87
C ILE A 21 -4.67 12.74 6.88
N ILE A 22 -4.59 12.09 5.71
CA ILE A 22 -4.30 10.65 5.63
C ILE A 22 -2.92 10.35 6.21
N ILE A 23 -1.90 11.13 5.89
CA ILE A 23 -0.56 10.99 6.47
C ILE A 23 -0.62 11.13 8.00
N ALA A 24 -1.28 12.16 8.49
CA ALA A 24 -1.40 12.39 9.93
C ALA A 24 -2.12 11.24 10.65
N ILE A 25 -3.22 10.72 10.07
CA ILE A 25 -3.93 9.56 10.63
C ILE A 25 -3.01 8.34 10.70
N ASN A 26 -2.29 8.02 9.61
CA ASN A 26 -1.36 6.90 9.58
C ASN A 26 -0.26 7.03 10.65
N VAL A 27 0.33 8.22 10.79
CA VAL A 27 1.36 8.48 11.81
C VAL A 27 0.79 8.35 13.22
N VAL A 28 -0.38 8.91 13.48
CA VAL A 28 -1.05 8.82 14.79
C VAL A 28 -1.38 7.37 15.14
N VAL A 29 -1.97 6.62 14.20
CA VAL A 29 -2.29 5.20 14.40
C VAL A 29 -1.01 4.41 14.67
N PHE A 30 0.03 4.60 13.89
CA PHE A 30 1.30 3.88 14.04
C PHE A 30 1.98 4.16 15.38
N LEU A 31 2.00 5.43 15.83
CA LEU A 31 2.70 5.80 17.05
C LEU A 31 1.89 5.50 18.31
N LEU A 32 0.58 5.76 18.32
CA LEU A 32 -0.22 5.69 19.53
C LEU A 32 -0.93 4.35 19.71
N PHE A 33 -1.44 3.75 18.66
CA PHE A 33 -2.21 2.51 18.74
C PHE A 33 -1.34 1.28 18.45
N GLN A 34 -0.55 1.31 17.37
CA GLN A 34 0.39 0.23 17.07
C GLN A 34 1.69 0.32 17.91
N GLN A 35 1.90 1.43 18.65
CA GLN A 35 3.10 1.68 19.47
C GLN A 35 4.39 1.39 18.69
N ALA A 36 4.42 1.80 17.41
CA ALA A 36 5.46 1.53 16.43
C ALA A 36 5.79 0.02 16.27
N VAL A 37 4.84 -0.86 16.63
CA VAL A 37 5.01 -2.33 16.64
C VAL A 37 6.22 -2.76 17.49
N MET A 38 6.47 -2.06 18.59
CA MET A 38 7.60 -2.30 19.49
C MET A 38 7.17 -2.94 20.82
N THR A 39 5.88 -3.14 21.03
CA THR A 39 5.29 -3.73 22.24
C THR A 39 4.34 -4.85 21.87
N PRO A 40 4.10 -5.83 22.76
CA PRO A 40 3.11 -6.89 22.52
C PRO A 40 1.70 -6.33 22.26
N GLU A 41 1.30 -5.29 22.98
CA GLU A 41 -0.01 -4.66 22.82
C GLU A 41 -0.15 -3.99 21.44
N GLY A 42 0.90 -3.32 20.97
CA GLY A 42 0.94 -2.72 19.64
C GLY A 42 0.95 -3.77 18.53
N GLU A 43 1.63 -4.89 18.75
CA GLU A 43 1.61 -6.02 17.83
C GLU A 43 0.21 -6.66 17.77
N TYR A 44 -0.43 -6.92 18.90
CA TYR A 44 -1.80 -7.44 18.96
C TYR A 44 -2.80 -6.51 18.28
N PHE A 45 -2.72 -5.21 18.54
CA PHE A 45 -3.55 -4.24 17.84
C PHE A 45 -3.34 -4.31 16.32
N THR A 46 -2.08 -4.44 15.89
CA THR A 46 -1.74 -4.50 14.48
C THR A 46 -2.36 -5.73 13.81
N TYR A 47 -2.26 -6.91 14.40
CA TYR A 47 -2.85 -8.14 13.87
C TYR A 47 -4.38 -8.08 13.84
N GLY A 48 -5.03 -7.71 14.95
CA GLY A 48 -6.48 -7.66 15.04
C GLY A 48 -7.15 -6.66 14.08
N TYR A 49 -6.43 -5.61 13.64
CA TYR A 49 -6.96 -4.62 12.71
C TYR A 49 -6.43 -4.75 11.27
N SER A 50 -5.68 -5.82 10.98
CA SER A 50 -5.22 -6.19 9.64
C SER A 50 -6.26 -7.00 8.86
N VAL A 51 -6.15 -7.06 7.55
CA VAL A 51 -7.00 -7.94 6.74
C VAL A 51 -6.42 -9.34 6.74
N VAL A 52 -7.18 -10.32 7.23
CA VAL A 52 -6.89 -11.74 7.08
C VAL A 52 -7.82 -12.32 6.02
N PRO A 53 -7.32 -12.82 4.87
CA PRO A 53 -8.16 -13.35 3.79
C PRO A 53 -9.17 -14.40 4.26
N TYR A 54 -8.75 -15.32 5.12
CA TYR A 54 -9.62 -16.35 5.70
C TYR A 54 -10.82 -15.75 6.42
N GLU A 55 -10.59 -14.74 7.29
CA GLU A 55 -11.64 -14.10 8.09
C GLU A 55 -12.68 -13.40 7.22
N ILE A 56 -12.22 -12.68 6.20
CA ILE A 56 -13.12 -12.00 5.26
C ILE A 56 -13.94 -13.01 4.46
N THR A 57 -13.30 -14.10 4.02
CA THR A 57 -13.97 -15.13 3.20
C THR A 57 -14.98 -15.96 4.01
N LYS A 58 -14.67 -16.25 5.27
CA LYS A 58 -15.54 -17.04 6.15
C LYS A 58 -16.48 -16.19 7.00
N GLY A 59 -16.24 -14.90 7.12
CA GLY A 59 -16.99 -14.01 8.02
C GLY A 59 -16.75 -14.34 9.50
N THR A 60 -15.57 -14.87 9.84
CA THR A 60 -15.23 -15.38 11.17
C THR A 60 -13.92 -14.76 11.63
N ASP A 61 -13.91 -14.22 12.82
CA ASP A 61 -12.71 -13.68 13.48
C ASP A 61 -11.86 -14.83 14.04
N LEU A 62 -10.56 -14.84 13.74
CA LEU A 62 -9.59 -15.79 14.28
C LEU A 62 -9.03 -15.23 15.59
N THR A 63 -9.37 -15.88 16.70
CA THR A 63 -9.00 -15.42 18.05
C THR A 63 -7.92 -16.28 18.70
N GLU A 64 -7.50 -17.37 18.05
CA GLU A 64 -6.45 -18.26 18.53
C GLU A 64 -5.28 -18.31 17.52
N PRO A 65 -4.03 -18.39 18.00
CA PRO A 65 -2.86 -18.41 17.14
C PRO A 65 -2.92 -19.56 16.11
N VAL A 66 -2.78 -19.24 14.85
CA VAL A 66 -2.72 -20.22 13.76
C VAL A 66 -1.28 -20.60 13.49
N VAL A 67 -1.00 -21.91 13.54
CA VAL A 67 0.33 -22.43 13.22
C VAL A 67 0.42 -22.71 11.74
N VAL A 68 1.13 -21.86 11.00
CA VAL A 68 1.41 -22.08 9.58
C VAL A 68 2.69 -22.91 9.45
N ARG A 69 2.55 -24.09 8.87
CA ARG A 69 3.69 -24.90 8.42
C ARG A 69 4.05 -24.45 7.01
N GLY A 70 4.82 -23.42 6.90
CA GLY A 70 5.35 -22.91 5.64
C GLY A 70 6.86 -22.94 5.64
N GLU A 71 7.46 -23.04 4.48
CA GLU A 71 8.89 -22.83 4.34
C GLU A 71 9.20 -21.39 4.82
N ALA A 72 10.08 -21.30 5.81
CA ALA A 72 10.34 -20.11 6.62
C ALA A 72 10.97 -18.90 5.87
N SER A 73 10.76 -18.80 4.58
CA SER A 73 11.17 -17.65 3.77
C SER A 73 10.25 -16.43 3.91
N ASP A 74 9.03 -16.62 4.44
CA ASP A 74 8.00 -15.56 4.43
C ASP A 74 8.19 -14.47 5.49
N LEU A 75 8.96 -14.74 6.54
CA LEU A 75 9.19 -13.80 7.64
C LEU A 75 10.63 -13.28 7.73
N GLY A 76 11.43 -13.43 6.67
CA GLY A 76 12.80 -12.88 6.64
C GLY A 76 13.78 -13.55 7.60
N ALA A 77 13.40 -14.62 8.29
CA ALA A 77 14.27 -15.37 9.17
C ALA A 77 14.71 -16.69 8.50
N ARG A 78 15.99 -16.92 8.43
CA ARG A 78 16.60 -18.22 8.12
C ARG A 78 16.29 -19.21 9.26
N VAL A 79 15.07 -19.69 9.31
CA VAL A 79 14.68 -20.70 10.28
C VAL A 79 14.26 -21.95 9.51
N GLY A 80 15.06 -22.99 9.56
CA GLY A 80 14.69 -24.29 9.04
C GLY A 80 13.44 -24.81 9.73
N GLN A 81 12.45 -25.22 8.96
CA GLN A 81 11.30 -26.11 9.27
C GLN A 81 10.58 -25.94 10.64
N ARG A 82 10.67 -24.80 11.31
CA ARG A 82 9.90 -24.57 12.54
C ARG A 82 8.53 -24.00 12.18
N PRO A 83 7.44 -24.53 12.75
CA PRO A 83 6.13 -23.92 12.59
C PRO A 83 6.15 -22.49 13.14
N VAL A 84 5.68 -21.53 12.34
CA VAL A 84 5.54 -20.14 12.77
C VAL A 84 4.11 -19.95 13.24
N GLY A 85 3.94 -19.58 14.51
CA GLY A 85 2.65 -19.16 15.05
C GLY A 85 2.37 -17.73 14.58
N ILE A 86 1.28 -17.54 13.87
CA ILE A 86 0.74 -16.20 13.62
C ILE A 86 -0.13 -15.87 14.82
N PRO A 87 0.18 -14.81 15.59
CA PRO A 87 -0.68 -14.39 16.68
C PRO A 87 -1.96 -13.82 16.08
N GLU A 88 -3.06 -14.54 16.25
CA GLU A 88 -4.38 -14.03 15.90
C GLU A 88 -4.99 -13.37 17.14
N THR A 89 -5.58 -12.22 16.95
CA THR A 89 -6.15 -11.43 18.03
C THR A 89 -7.50 -10.88 17.62
N PRO A 90 -8.46 -10.75 18.56
CA PRO A 90 -9.78 -10.26 18.23
C PRO A 90 -9.76 -8.96 17.44
N GLY A 91 -10.43 -8.97 16.31
CA GLY A 91 -10.60 -7.83 15.43
C GLY A 91 -11.85 -6.99 15.75
N PRO A 92 -12.12 -5.95 14.95
CA PRO A 92 -13.33 -5.15 15.08
C PRO A 92 -14.57 -5.94 14.61
N TYR A 93 -15.72 -5.67 15.21
CA TYR A 93 -16.97 -6.26 14.75
C TYR A 93 -17.80 -5.25 13.97
N PRO A 94 -18.30 -5.56 12.75
CA PRO A 94 -18.04 -6.80 12.01
C PRO A 94 -16.61 -6.85 11.43
N ILE A 95 -16.07 -8.05 11.25
CA ILE A 95 -14.69 -8.27 10.79
C ILE A 95 -14.35 -7.59 9.46
N TYR A 96 -15.36 -7.33 8.61
CA TYR A 96 -15.21 -6.60 7.35
C TYR A 96 -14.68 -5.16 7.52
N LEU A 97 -14.72 -4.60 8.73
CA LEU A 97 -14.11 -3.29 9.02
C LEU A 97 -12.59 -3.33 8.84
N THR A 98 -11.96 -4.51 8.94
CA THR A 98 -10.52 -4.67 8.69
C THR A 98 -10.13 -4.29 7.27
N LEU A 99 -11.03 -4.39 6.28
CA LEU A 99 -10.81 -3.90 4.92
C LEU A 99 -10.49 -2.39 4.87
N LEU A 100 -11.00 -1.62 5.83
CA LEU A 100 -10.71 -0.19 5.97
C LEU A 100 -9.57 0.07 6.95
N THR A 101 -9.59 -0.57 8.12
CA THR A 101 -8.60 -0.30 9.17
C THR A 101 -7.19 -0.70 8.74
N ALA A 102 -7.03 -1.82 8.03
CA ALA A 102 -5.75 -2.29 7.52
C ALA A 102 -5.04 -1.27 6.61
N MET A 103 -5.78 -0.38 5.95
CA MET A 103 -5.21 0.69 5.12
C MET A 103 -4.44 1.74 5.92
N PHE A 104 -4.59 1.74 7.25
CA PHE A 104 -3.93 2.66 8.17
C PHE A 104 -2.94 1.97 9.11
N MET A 105 -2.79 0.63 8.99
CA MET A 105 -1.82 -0.16 9.75
C MET A 105 -0.48 -0.26 9.01
N HIS A 106 0.62 -0.35 9.76
CA HIS A 106 1.96 -0.51 9.18
C HIS A 106 2.80 -1.49 9.99
N GLY A 107 3.53 -2.38 9.31
CA GLY A 107 4.34 -3.43 9.93
C GLY A 107 5.71 -2.96 10.43
N GLY A 108 6.01 -1.65 10.43
CA GLY A 108 7.26 -1.10 10.94
C GLY A 108 7.65 0.22 10.29
N TRP A 109 8.73 0.83 10.79
CA TRP A 109 9.17 2.17 10.41
C TRP A 109 9.42 2.35 8.91
N MET A 110 10.13 1.44 8.27
CA MET A 110 10.42 1.56 6.83
C MET A 110 9.15 1.43 5.98
N HIS A 111 8.16 0.65 6.48
CA HIS A 111 6.89 0.47 5.80
C HIS A 111 6.06 1.77 5.83
N ILE A 112 5.92 2.41 7.00
CA ILE A 112 5.19 3.69 7.08
C ILE A 112 5.93 4.82 6.37
N ILE A 113 7.25 4.95 6.55
CA ILE A 113 8.04 6.01 5.89
C ILE A 113 7.91 5.90 4.37
N GLY A 114 8.06 4.70 3.82
CA GLY A 114 7.90 4.47 2.39
C GLY A 114 6.52 4.84 1.88
N ASN A 115 5.46 4.39 2.55
CA ASN A 115 4.09 4.71 2.19
C ASN A 115 3.80 6.22 2.24
N MET A 116 4.17 6.88 3.33
CA MET A 116 3.93 8.32 3.49
C MET A 116 4.74 9.14 2.48
N LEU A 117 5.95 8.73 2.17
CA LEU A 117 6.76 9.38 1.13
C LEU A 117 6.09 9.28 -0.25
N TYR A 118 5.62 8.09 -0.65
CA TYR A 118 4.94 7.93 -1.93
C TYR A 118 3.62 8.70 -1.98
N LEU A 119 2.84 8.67 -0.90
CA LEU A 119 1.60 9.45 -0.82
C LEU A 119 1.87 10.96 -0.87
N TRP A 120 2.93 11.42 -0.21
CA TRP A 120 3.36 12.82 -0.25
C TRP A 120 3.75 13.26 -1.67
N VAL A 121 4.56 12.44 -2.38
CA VAL A 121 5.10 12.81 -3.70
C VAL A 121 4.03 12.76 -4.79
N PHE A 122 3.14 11.76 -4.76
CA PHE A 122 2.21 11.53 -5.87
C PHE A 122 0.76 11.92 -5.57
N GLY A 123 0.41 11.96 -4.29
CA GLY A 123 -0.98 12.20 -3.85
C GLY A 123 -1.46 13.61 -4.12
N ASP A 124 -0.61 14.59 -3.97
CA ASP A 124 -0.95 16.00 -4.02
C ASP A 124 -1.45 16.46 -5.41
N ASN A 125 -0.81 16.02 -6.48
CA ASN A 125 -1.24 16.30 -7.86
C ASN A 125 -2.56 15.59 -8.20
N ILE A 126 -2.79 14.39 -7.67
CA ILE A 126 -4.04 13.65 -7.87
C ILE A 126 -5.18 14.31 -7.07
N GLU A 127 -4.93 14.70 -5.82
CA GLU A 127 -5.90 15.44 -5.01
C GLU A 127 -6.27 16.77 -5.66
N ASP A 128 -5.29 17.52 -6.18
CA ASP A 128 -5.56 18.77 -6.90
C ASP A 128 -6.42 18.55 -8.13
N ASN A 129 -6.18 17.48 -8.90
CA ASN A 129 -6.94 17.16 -10.10
C ASN A 129 -8.36 16.71 -9.78
N PHE A 130 -8.56 15.83 -8.79
CA PHE A 130 -9.88 15.26 -8.46
C PHE A 130 -10.70 16.20 -7.55
N GLY A 131 -10.04 16.98 -6.71
CA GLY A 131 -10.58 17.73 -5.58
C GLY A 131 -10.68 16.86 -4.33
N HIS A 132 -10.64 17.50 -3.16
CA HIS A 132 -10.47 16.88 -1.85
C HIS A 132 -11.42 15.70 -1.58
N GLY A 133 -12.75 15.91 -1.68
CA GLY A 133 -13.73 14.88 -1.36
C GLY A 133 -13.69 13.68 -2.32
N LYS A 134 -13.51 13.95 -3.63
CA LYS A 134 -13.40 12.89 -4.62
C LYS A 134 -12.11 12.09 -4.45
N PHE A 135 -11.01 12.75 -4.09
CA PHE A 135 -9.74 12.09 -3.82
C PHE A 135 -9.84 11.12 -2.65
N LEU A 136 -10.52 11.52 -1.55
CA LEU A 136 -10.74 10.62 -0.41
C LEU A 136 -11.52 9.36 -0.81
N ILE A 137 -12.64 9.53 -1.53
CA ILE A 137 -13.45 8.40 -2.01
C ILE A 137 -12.63 7.51 -2.94
N PHE A 138 -11.91 8.10 -3.88
CA PHE A 138 -11.02 7.39 -4.80
C PHE A 138 -9.96 6.57 -4.06
N TYR A 139 -9.28 7.16 -3.07
CA TYR A 139 -8.26 6.51 -2.27
C TYR A 139 -8.81 5.28 -1.55
N LEU A 140 -9.96 5.41 -0.89
CA LEU A 140 -10.63 4.31 -0.20
C LEU A 140 -11.06 3.20 -1.18
N LEU A 141 -11.62 3.54 -2.32
CA LEU A 141 -12.02 2.56 -3.34
C LEU A 141 -10.83 1.80 -3.91
N CYS A 142 -9.70 2.47 -4.15
CA CYS A 142 -8.47 1.81 -4.59
C CYS A 142 -7.94 0.85 -3.52
N GLY A 143 -7.98 1.24 -2.24
CA GLY A 143 -7.57 0.39 -1.14
C GLY A 143 -8.46 -0.86 -1.00
N LEU A 144 -9.77 -0.71 -1.11
CA LEU A 144 -10.70 -1.85 -1.11
C LEU A 144 -10.44 -2.79 -2.30
N ALA A 145 -10.27 -2.24 -3.51
CA ALA A 145 -9.94 -3.04 -4.70
C ALA A 145 -8.61 -3.79 -4.53
N ALA A 146 -7.63 -3.17 -3.89
CA ALA A 146 -6.35 -3.79 -3.57
C ALA A 146 -6.53 -4.97 -2.61
N SER A 147 -7.26 -4.78 -1.50
CA SER A 147 -7.54 -5.83 -0.53
C SER A 147 -8.28 -7.00 -1.16
N PHE A 148 -9.32 -6.74 -1.94
CA PHE A 148 -10.04 -7.80 -2.67
C PHE A 148 -9.15 -8.55 -3.66
N SER A 149 -8.29 -7.83 -4.41
CA SER A 149 -7.35 -8.48 -5.33
C SER A 149 -6.37 -9.41 -4.61
N HIS A 150 -5.93 -9.03 -3.42
CA HIS A 150 -5.07 -9.87 -2.59
C HIS A 150 -5.81 -11.10 -2.06
N ILE A 151 -7.02 -10.93 -1.51
CA ILE A 151 -7.86 -12.02 -0.99
C ILE A 151 -8.18 -13.04 -2.09
N LEU A 152 -8.45 -12.61 -3.32
CA LEU A 152 -8.77 -13.49 -4.44
C LEU A 152 -7.62 -14.44 -4.83
N VAL A 153 -6.38 -14.10 -4.54
CA VAL A 153 -5.22 -14.98 -4.82
C VAL A 153 -5.16 -16.17 -3.87
N ASP A 154 -5.41 -15.94 -2.58
CA ASP A 154 -5.47 -16.98 -1.58
C ASP A 154 -6.56 -16.65 -0.53
N PRO A 155 -7.84 -17.01 -0.83
CA PRO A 155 -8.97 -16.68 0.02
C PRO A 155 -8.97 -17.37 1.39
N LEU A 156 -8.14 -18.39 1.55
CA LEU A 156 -8.05 -19.16 2.79
C LEU A 156 -6.75 -18.91 3.56
N SER A 157 -5.94 -17.94 3.11
CA SER A 157 -4.72 -17.56 3.80
C SER A 157 -5.04 -16.99 5.19
N PRO A 158 -4.40 -17.52 6.25
CA PRO A 158 -4.47 -16.91 7.56
C PRO A 158 -3.44 -15.78 7.74
N ILE A 159 -2.65 -15.47 6.71
CA ILE A 159 -1.59 -14.45 6.80
C ILE A 159 -2.20 -13.06 6.70
N PRO A 160 -2.00 -12.21 7.72
CA PRO A 160 -2.54 -10.85 7.71
C PRO A 160 -1.86 -9.97 6.65
N SER A 161 -2.64 -9.11 6.04
CA SER A 161 -2.19 -8.07 5.10
C SER A 161 -2.59 -6.69 5.61
N LEU A 162 -1.68 -5.73 5.51
CA LEU A 162 -1.86 -4.38 6.03
C LEU A 162 -1.02 -3.37 5.24
N GLY A 163 -1.44 -2.11 5.30
CA GLY A 163 -0.70 -0.99 4.72
C GLY A 163 -1.51 -0.11 3.78
N ALA A 164 -1.16 1.15 3.73
CA ALA A 164 -1.72 2.14 2.81
C ALA A 164 -1.35 1.86 1.34
N SER A 165 -0.39 0.97 1.10
CA SER A 165 0.29 0.81 -0.19
C SER A 165 -0.63 0.40 -1.34
N GLY A 166 -1.69 -0.37 -1.07
CA GLY A 166 -2.69 -0.72 -2.08
C GLY A 166 -3.47 0.48 -2.59
N ALA A 167 -3.92 1.37 -1.70
CA ALA A 167 -4.57 2.63 -2.07
C ALA A 167 -3.60 3.59 -2.77
N ILE A 168 -2.36 3.67 -2.27
CA ILE A 168 -1.28 4.47 -2.89
C ILE A 168 -0.96 3.95 -4.30
N ALA A 169 -0.95 2.64 -4.51
CA ALA A 169 -0.79 2.06 -5.85
C ALA A 169 -1.87 2.58 -6.82
N GLY A 170 -3.12 2.76 -6.35
CA GLY A 170 -4.17 3.41 -7.12
C GLY A 170 -3.85 4.86 -7.48
N VAL A 171 -3.29 5.62 -6.52
CA VAL A 171 -2.79 6.98 -6.79
C VAL A 171 -1.71 6.96 -7.87
N LEU A 172 -0.75 6.03 -7.80
CA LEU A 172 0.30 5.87 -8.82
C LEU A 172 -0.27 5.52 -10.20
N GLY A 173 -1.28 4.64 -10.26
CA GLY A 173 -1.98 4.30 -11.51
C GLY A 173 -2.64 5.51 -12.15
N SER A 174 -3.35 6.32 -11.37
CA SER A 174 -3.94 7.58 -11.85
C SER A 174 -2.88 8.61 -12.24
N TYR A 175 -1.79 8.71 -11.48
CA TYR A 175 -0.69 9.61 -11.80
C TYR A 175 -0.06 9.29 -13.15
N LEU A 176 0.11 7.99 -13.45
CA LEU A 176 0.63 7.53 -14.73
C LEU A 176 -0.25 7.98 -15.92
N ILE A 177 -1.56 8.01 -15.76
CA ILE A 177 -2.51 8.45 -16.80
C ILE A 177 -2.50 9.98 -16.95
N LEU A 178 -2.53 10.72 -15.83
CA LEU A 178 -2.72 12.17 -15.86
C LEU A 178 -1.42 12.95 -16.08
N PHE A 179 -0.30 12.42 -15.55
CA PHE A 179 0.98 13.12 -15.49
C PHE A 179 2.16 12.28 -15.99
N PRO A 180 2.05 11.54 -17.13
CA PRO A 180 3.08 10.59 -17.56
C PRO A 180 4.45 11.23 -17.85
N ARG A 181 4.47 12.52 -18.17
CA ARG A 181 5.68 13.27 -18.52
C ARG A 181 6.22 14.14 -17.40
N ASN A 182 5.51 14.26 -16.27
CA ASN A 182 6.00 14.99 -15.11
C ASN A 182 7.35 14.45 -14.66
N ARG A 183 8.25 15.35 -14.28
CA ARG A 183 9.58 14.97 -13.81
C ARG A 183 9.53 14.58 -12.36
N ILE A 184 9.94 13.35 -12.09
CA ILE A 184 10.07 12.81 -10.73
C ILE A 184 11.53 12.91 -10.33
N ARG A 185 11.77 13.70 -9.29
CA ARG A 185 13.08 13.77 -8.65
C ARG A 185 13.32 12.48 -7.88
N THR A 186 14.29 11.73 -8.32
CA THR A 186 14.55 10.37 -7.86
C THR A 186 15.95 10.30 -7.26
N LEU A 187 16.05 9.78 -6.06
CA LEU A 187 17.32 9.52 -5.39
C LEU A 187 17.89 8.20 -5.91
N LEU A 188 19.13 8.25 -6.40
CA LEU A 188 19.86 7.12 -6.94
C LEU A 188 21.11 6.84 -6.09
N PRO A 189 21.21 5.68 -5.43
CA PRO A 189 22.43 5.28 -4.74
C PRO A 189 23.47 4.78 -5.74
N LEU A 190 24.64 5.40 -5.76
CA LEU A 190 25.80 5.02 -6.54
C LEU A 190 26.94 4.61 -5.59
N GLY A 191 26.82 3.44 -4.98
CA GLY A 191 27.74 3.00 -3.94
C GLY A 191 27.66 3.90 -2.71
N PHE A 192 28.74 4.60 -2.38
CA PHE A 192 28.79 5.55 -1.24
C PHE A 192 28.23 6.94 -1.57
N LEU A 193 28.00 7.22 -2.85
CA LEU A 193 27.48 8.51 -3.31
C LEU A 193 26.00 8.40 -3.58
N TRP A 194 25.26 9.45 -3.16
CA TRP A 194 23.85 9.61 -3.49
C TRP A 194 23.72 10.77 -4.46
N THR A 195 23.05 10.54 -5.55
CA THR A 195 22.75 11.60 -6.52
C THR A 195 21.26 11.67 -6.78
N THR A 196 20.79 12.80 -7.24
CA THR A 196 19.40 12.98 -7.66
C THR A 196 19.34 13.11 -9.17
N ILE A 197 18.43 12.37 -9.78
CA ILE A 197 18.12 12.45 -11.20
C ILE A 197 16.63 12.75 -11.37
N GLU A 198 16.29 13.43 -12.45
CA GLU A 198 14.91 13.66 -12.83
C GLU A 198 14.51 12.72 -13.96
N LEU A 199 13.51 11.89 -13.71
CA LEU A 199 12.99 10.93 -14.69
C LEU A 199 11.51 11.21 -14.96
N PRO A 200 11.02 10.98 -16.18
CA PRO A 200 9.59 11.04 -16.45
C PRO A 200 8.82 10.03 -15.57
N ALA A 201 7.63 10.41 -15.11
CA ALA A 201 6.79 9.56 -14.27
C ALA A 201 6.52 8.19 -14.92
N ILE A 202 6.33 8.14 -16.24
CA ILE A 202 6.13 6.89 -16.98
C ILE A 202 7.29 5.90 -16.79
N VAL A 203 8.52 6.38 -16.66
CA VAL A 203 9.69 5.52 -16.43
C VAL A 203 9.70 5.01 -15.00
N VAL A 204 9.51 5.92 -14.01
CA VAL A 204 9.57 5.56 -12.59
C VAL A 204 8.43 4.62 -12.21
N LEU A 205 7.20 4.96 -12.59
CA LEU A 205 5.99 4.20 -12.24
C LEU A 205 5.84 2.93 -13.10
N GLY A 206 6.26 2.99 -14.38
CA GLY A 206 6.32 1.82 -15.25
C GLY A 206 7.30 0.77 -14.72
N PHE A 207 8.48 1.20 -14.31
CA PHE A 207 9.46 0.30 -13.68
C PHE A 207 8.94 -0.26 -12.35
N TRP A 208 8.30 0.58 -11.53
CA TRP A 208 7.72 0.15 -10.26
C TRP A 208 6.67 -0.96 -10.46
N ILE A 209 5.70 -0.79 -11.37
CA ILE A 209 4.65 -1.80 -11.59
C ILE A 209 5.21 -3.09 -12.22
N VAL A 210 6.18 -3.00 -13.10
CA VAL A 210 6.85 -4.18 -13.67
C VAL A 210 7.51 -5.00 -12.56
N ILE A 211 8.17 -4.35 -11.59
CA ILE A 211 8.73 -5.05 -10.43
C ILE A 211 7.63 -5.74 -9.62
N GLN A 212 6.46 -5.09 -9.38
CA GLN A 212 5.37 -5.71 -8.64
C GLN A 212 4.87 -6.99 -9.34
N ILE A 213 4.65 -6.91 -10.66
CA ILE A 213 4.20 -8.06 -11.47
C ILE A 213 5.23 -9.19 -11.44
N PHE A 214 6.50 -8.87 -11.63
CA PHE A 214 7.58 -9.87 -11.61
C PHE A 214 7.73 -10.51 -10.23
N SER A 215 7.63 -9.72 -9.15
CA SER A 215 7.70 -10.23 -7.78
C SER A 215 6.50 -11.11 -7.44
N GLN A 216 5.29 -10.75 -7.89
CA GLN A 216 4.12 -11.62 -7.75
C GLN A 216 4.30 -12.93 -8.52
N TYR A 217 4.81 -12.87 -9.74
CA TYR A 217 5.09 -14.07 -10.53
C TYR A 217 6.07 -14.99 -9.79
N THR A 218 7.19 -14.46 -9.30
CA THR A 218 8.19 -15.25 -8.57
C THR A 218 7.64 -15.84 -7.27
N ALA A 219 6.82 -15.07 -6.52
CA ALA A 219 6.17 -15.56 -5.31
C ALA A 219 5.22 -16.73 -5.59
N THR A 220 4.49 -16.67 -6.70
CA THR A 220 3.51 -17.71 -7.06
C THR A 220 4.20 -19.01 -7.54
N PHE A 221 5.22 -18.90 -8.40
CA PHE A 221 5.80 -20.08 -9.06
C PHE A 221 6.97 -20.71 -8.33
N ASN A 222 7.77 -19.92 -7.61
CA ASN A 222 8.94 -20.46 -6.91
C ASN A 222 8.63 -20.98 -5.50
N LYS A 223 7.37 -20.86 -5.03
CA LYS A 223 6.99 -21.16 -3.64
C LYS A 223 7.96 -20.53 -2.60
N ALA A 224 8.83 -19.66 -3.07
CA ALA A 224 9.65 -18.83 -2.24
C ALA A 224 8.69 -17.80 -1.66
N GLY A 225 8.38 -17.93 -0.40
CA GLY A 225 7.48 -17.05 0.30
C GLY A 225 7.78 -15.61 -0.07
N GLY A 226 6.80 -14.92 -0.57
CA GLY A 226 6.97 -13.57 -1.06
C GLY A 226 7.18 -12.65 0.13
N GLY A 227 8.42 -12.35 0.45
CA GLY A 227 8.94 -11.48 1.51
C GLY A 227 8.00 -10.53 2.28
N GLY A 228 6.82 -10.95 2.69
CA GLY A 228 5.84 -10.17 3.46
C GLY A 228 5.17 -9.02 2.69
N VAL A 229 5.36 -8.91 1.37
CA VAL A 229 4.75 -7.86 0.55
C VAL A 229 3.57 -8.42 -0.24
N ALA A 230 2.40 -7.78 -0.08
CA ALA A 230 1.18 -8.13 -0.79
C ALA A 230 1.20 -7.56 -2.24
N TYR A 231 2.06 -8.13 -3.10
CA TYR A 231 2.23 -7.64 -4.48
C TYR A 231 0.92 -7.58 -5.26
N MET A 232 0.01 -8.53 -5.04
CA MET A 232 -1.28 -8.53 -5.72
C MET A 232 -2.19 -7.39 -5.26
N ALA A 233 -2.08 -6.95 -4.00
CA ALA A 233 -2.76 -5.73 -3.56
C ALA A 233 -2.24 -4.48 -4.31
N HIS A 234 -0.92 -4.41 -4.53
CA HIS A 234 -0.34 -3.32 -5.32
C HIS A 234 -0.81 -3.33 -6.78
N ILE A 235 -0.82 -4.49 -7.43
CA ILE A 235 -1.27 -4.66 -8.81
C ILE A 235 -2.76 -4.31 -8.93
N GLY A 236 -3.59 -4.83 -8.02
CA GLY A 236 -5.03 -4.56 -8.01
C GLY A 236 -5.37 -3.10 -7.74
N GLY A 237 -4.69 -2.49 -6.76
CA GLY A 237 -4.84 -1.07 -6.47
C GLY A 237 -4.42 -0.19 -7.65
N PHE A 238 -3.29 -0.49 -8.28
CA PHE A 238 -2.80 0.23 -9.45
C PHE A 238 -3.78 0.12 -10.62
N ALA A 239 -4.28 -1.08 -10.93
CA ALA A 239 -5.28 -1.31 -11.96
C ALA A 239 -6.59 -0.56 -11.69
N ALA A 240 -7.06 -0.58 -10.43
CA ALA A 240 -8.22 0.20 -10.01
C ALA A 240 -7.98 1.71 -10.24
N GLY A 241 -6.78 2.21 -9.92
CA GLY A 241 -6.41 3.60 -10.16
C GLY A 241 -6.43 3.99 -11.63
N LEU A 242 -5.92 3.12 -12.52
CA LEU A 242 -6.00 3.36 -13.97
C LEU A 242 -7.45 3.51 -14.45
N VAL A 243 -8.36 2.66 -13.96
CA VAL A 243 -9.77 2.67 -14.38
C VAL A 243 -10.54 3.82 -13.74
N LEU A 244 -10.46 3.96 -12.43
CA LEU A 244 -11.20 4.96 -11.66
C LEU A 244 -10.75 6.40 -11.98
N CYS A 245 -9.52 6.60 -12.44
CA CYS A 245 -9.03 7.89 -12.90
C CYS A 245 -10.02 8.58 -13.85
N PHE A 246 -10.58 7.84 -14.80
CA PHE A 246 -11.50 8.41 -15.80
C PHE A 246 -12.83 8.89 -15.21
N LEU A 247 -13.25 8.33 -14.08
CA LEU A 247 -14.47 8.72 -13.37
C LEU A 247 -14.26 9.94 -12.46
N PHE A 248 -13.07 10.06 -11.87
CA PHE A 248 -12.78 11.05 -10.84
C PHE A 248 -12.08 12.32 -11.35
N ARG A 249 -11.34 12.23 -12.48
CA ARG A 249 -10.61 13.37 -13.04
C ARG A 249 -11.53 14.53 -13.39
N ARG A 250 -11.07 15.74 -13.19
CA ARG A 250 -11.75 16.92 -13.71
C ARG A 250 -11.78 16.86 -15.24
N LYS A 251 -12.95 17.08 -15.84
CA LYS A 251 -13.02 17.35 -17.28
C LYS A 251 -12.16 18.57 -17.55
N LEU A 252 -11.19 18.45 -18.47
CA LEU A 252 -10.47 19.61 -18.95
C LEU A 252 -11.52 20.65 -19.39
N ARG A 253 -11.54 21.82 -18.75
CA ARG A 253 -12.26 22.95 -19.34
C ARG A 253 -11.55 23.21 -20.66
N SER A 254 -12.23 22.97 -21.77
CA SER A 254 -11.75 23.48 -23.06
C SER A 254 -11.56 24.98 -22.89
N ALA A 255 -10.32 25.42 -22.92
CA ALA A 255 -10.01 26.82 -23.06
C ALA A 255 -10.50 27.19 -24.49
N TYR A 256 -11.64 27.86 -24.55
CA TYR A 256 -12.06 28.61 -25.73
C TYR A 256 -11.34 29.96 -25.71
#